data_d9d4f9127cff718e84511103c5796995
#
_entry.id   d9d4f9127cff718e84511103c5796995
#
_cell.length_a   1.000
_cell.length_b   1.000
_cell.length_c   1.000
_cell.angle_alpha   90.00
_cell.angle_beta   90.00
_cell.angle_gamma   90.00
#
_symmetry.space_group_name_H-M   'P 1'
#
loop_
_entity.id
_entity.type
_entity.pdbx_description
1 polymer ?
#
loop_
_entity_poly.entity_id
_entity_poly.type
_entity_poly.pdbx_seq_one_letter_code
_entity_poly.pdbx_strand_id
1 'polypeptide(L)'
;MAAEEYREKFTYIFIDEFQDSNMLQEIIAGKICRENNLFMVGDVKQSIYKFRLAEPEIFRSKYELYKKEEETQSEKIDLNSNFRSKKNVTRTVNTVFEKVMEDYDEDARLHCTAPEEYPGYPTRVTIIDRSDEAELEDGDMLESTDREIATIARIVSENKGQPVFDVKKQVERLVEYRDIVILSRNRHTIPAIEKALNDQGIPAFGENPGGYFESVEIEIFVNLLKVIDNIRQDIPLISVMHSPIFDFTAKELAKIRIAFREGSFYQAIRSYAETPVEVPLQEKVRKMLEQLTYWKQLRRTVSLEELLRVLLYETGYYDYCSGLPVGKQRISNLRMLVEKAATFEESNYTGLYGFLSYIDAMKKNNLSMGEAKTIGENEDVVRIMTVHKSKGLEFPVVILAGAGRTIRFRGSGSSMEMHKDCGIGLPLVNREEGWHKKTLLQRVIE
;
A
#
# COMPACT_ATOMS: atom_id res chain seq x y z
N MET A 1 8.18 -40.14 3.24
CA MET A 1 8.57 -39.72 4.60
C MET A 1 7.85 -38.42 4.98
N ALA A 2 8.29 -37.19 4.59
CA ALA A 2 7.61 -35.97 5.07
C ALA A 2 6.11 -35.85 4.67
N ALA A 3 5.75 -36.13 3.42
CA ALA A 3 4.35 -36.08 2.98
C ALA A 3 3.44 -37.11 3.70
N GLU A 4 3.94 -38.26 4.02
CA GLU A 4 3.20 -39.29 4.79
C GLU A 4 2.95 -38.86 6.21
N GLU A 5 3.94 -38.27 6.88
CA GLU A 5 3.80 -37.70 8.21
C GLU A 5 2.64 -36.69 8.26
N TYR A 6 2.57 -35.77 7.27
CA TYR A 6 1.48 -34.79 7.18
C TYR A 6 0.13 -35.43 6.83
N ARG A 7 0.09 -36.47 5.99
CA ARG A 7 -1.13 -37.21 5.69
C ARG A 7 -1.73 -37.89 6.93
N GLU A 8 -0.88 -38.41 7.81
CA GLU A 8 -1.31 -38.99 9.07
C GLU A 8 -1.73 -37.95 10.09
N LYS A 9 -1.01 -36.81 10.12
CA LYS A 9 -1.21 -35.73 11.07
C LYS A 9 -2.53 -34.97 10.85
N PHE A 10 -2.89 -34.67 9.58
CA PHE A 10 -4.06 -33.84 9.29
C PHE A 10 -5.31 -34.68 9.07
N THR A 11 -6.30 -34.50 9.94
CA THR A 11 -7.62 -35.11 9.76
C THR A 11 -8.37 -34.48 8.61
N TYR A 12 -8.36 -33.16 8.51
CA TYR A 12 -8.93 -32.35 7.43
C TYR A 12 -7.96 -31.26 6.98
N ILE A 13 -8.05 -30.89 5.72
CA ILE A 13 -7.28 -29.79 5.10
C ILE A 13 -8.29 -28.84 4.49
N PHE A 14 -8.28 -27.59 4.93
CA PHE A 14 -9.13 -26.52 4.40
C PHE A 14 -8.26 -25.49 3.70
N ILE A 15 -8.61 -25.16 2.45
CA ILE A 15 -7.93 -24.12 1.69
C ILE A 15 -8.98 -23.06 1.32
N ASP A 16 -8.81 -21.88 1.88
CA ASP A 16 -9.62 -20.71 1.57
C ASP A 16 -8.97 -19.90 0.44
N GLU A 17 -9.77 -19.09 -0.27
CA GLU A 17 -9.34 -18.26 -1.40
C GLU A 17 -8.56 -19.07 -2.46
N PHE A 18 -9.03 -20.29 -2.77
CA PHE A 18 -8.31 -21.25 -3.62
C PHE A 18 -8.01 -20.72 -5.02
N GLN A 19 -8.80 -19.76 -5.55
CA GLN A 19 -8.55 -19.11 -6.84
C GLN A 19 -7.25 -18.30 -6.89
N ASP A 20 -6.63 -18.02 -5.73
CA ASP A 20 -5.33 -17.32 -5.64
C ASP A 20 -4.15 -18.29 -5.47
N SER A 21 -4.41 -19.59 -5.55
CA SER A 21 -3.38 -20.61 -5.45
C SER A 21 -2.54 -20.69 -6.72
N ASN A 22 -1.27 -21.08 -6.55
CA ASN A 22 -0.37 -21.38 -7.66
C ASN A 22 -0.09 -22.89 -7.76
N MET A 23 0.53 -23.33 -8.86
CA MET A 23 0.84 -24.72 -9.11
C MET A 23 1.66 -25.39 -7.98
N LEU A 24 2.59 -24.65 -7.33
CA LEU A 24 3.39 -25.19 -6.25
C LEU A 24 2.53 -25.52 -5.02
N GLN A 25 1.61 -24.62 -4.66
CA GLN A 25 0.67 -24.81 -3.55
C GLN A 25 -0.28 -25.99 -3.84
N GLU A 26 -0.75 -26.12 -5.07
CA GLU A 26 -1.56 -27.25 -5.52
C GLU A 26 -0.81 -28.58 -5.40
N ILE A 27 0.45 -28.64 -5.84
CA ILE A 27 1.28 -29.84 -5.71
C ILE A 27 1.48 -30.20 -4.23
N ILE A 28 1.75 -29.21 -3.38
CA ILE A 28 1.93 -29.45 -1.93
C ILE A 28 0.63 -29.98 -1.33
N ALA A 29 -0.50 -29.33 -1.59
CA ALA A 29 -1.82 -29.78 -1.11
C ALA A 29 -2.10 -31.23 -1.57
N GLY A 30 -1.90 -31.54 -2.84
CA GLY A 30 -2.08 -32.88 -3.41
C GLY A 30 -1.15 -33.95 -2.82
N LYS A 31 0.05 -33.56 -2.33
CA LYS A 31 0.97 -34.49 -1.67
C LYS A 31 0.60 -34.82 -0.24
N ILE A 32 -0.04 -33.88 0.47
CA ILE A 32 -0.40 -34.04 1.89
C ILE A 32 -1.85 -34.45 2.13
N CYS A 33 -2.73 -34.31 1.12
CA CYS A 33 -4.13 -34.72 1.23
C CYS A 33 -4.28 -36.26 1.07
N ARG A 34 -5.42 -36.74 1.57
CA ARG A 34 -5.97 -38.09 1.35
C ARG A 34 -7.19 -37.99 0.42
N GLU A 35 -7.78 -39.08 0.04
CA GLU A 35 -8.89 -39.15 -0.92
C GLU A 35 -10.12 -38.30 -0.53
N ASN A 36 -10.36 -38.10 0.77
CA ASN A 36 -11.59 -37.47 1.28
C ASN A 36 -11.38 -36.44 2.40
N ASN A 37 -10.22 -35.79 2.50
CA ASN A 37 -9.94 -34.85 3.57
C ASN A 37 -9.61 -33.43 3.11
N LEU A 38 -9.74 -33.11 1.82
CA LEU A 38 -9.46 -31.81 1.27
C LEU A 38 -10.77 -31.06 0.98
N PHE A 39 -10.89 -29.86 1.53
CA PHE A 39 -12.00 -28.93 1.29
C PHE A 39 -11.44 -27.60 0.80
N MET A 40 -11.91 -27.13 -0.34
CA MET A 40 -11.43 -25.91 -0.98
C MET A 40 -12.59 -24.94 -1.17
N VAL A 41 -12.37 -23.68 -0.84
CA VAL A 41 -13.33 -22.60 -1.04
C VAL A 41 -12.69 -21.52 -1.89
N GLY A 42 -13.44 -20.96 -2.82
CA GLY A 42 -12.95 -19.89 -3.67
C GLY A 42 -14.02 -19.31 -4.59
N ASP A 43 -13.66 -18.22 -5.23
CA ASP A 43 -14.49 -17.54 -6.24
C ASP A 43 -13.60 -16.99 -7.34
N VAL A 44 -13.69 -17.55 -8.55
CA VAL A 44 -12.89 -17.14 -9.72
C VAL A 44 -13.02 -15.65 -10.02
N LYS A 45 -14.19 -15.05 -9.77
CA LYS A 45 -14.45 -13.62 -9.94
C LYS A 45 -13.56 -12.73 -9.04
N GLN A 46 -13.05 -13.29 -7.94
CA GLN A 46 -12.20 -12.60 -6.97
C GLN A 46 -10.72 -12.89 -7.14
N SER A 47 -10.31 -13.53 -8.24
CA SER A 47 -8.90 -13.76 -8.55
C SER A 47 -8.24 -12.46 -9.02
N ILE A 48 -7.39 -11.88 -8.15
CA ILE A 48 -6.70 -10.61 -8.39
C ILE A 48 -5.19 -10.70 -8.17
N TYR A 49 -4.64 -11.92 -7.90
CA TYR A 49 -3.23 -12.12 -7.56
C TYR A 49 -2.40 -12.75 -8.69
N LYS A 50 -2.79 -12.58 -9.95
CA LYS A 50 -2.01 -13.07 -11.11
C LYS A 50 -0.53 -12.62 -11.08
N PHE A 51 -0.25 -11.41 -10.59
CA PHE A 51 1.12 -10.91 -10.42
C PHE A 51 1.94 -11.64 -9.34
N ARG A 52 1.31 -12.49 -8.52
CA ARG A 52 1.93 -13.41 -7.56
C ARG A 52 1.93 -14.85 -8.06
N LEU A 53 1.78 -15.03 -9.36
CA LEU A 53 1.72 -16.35 -10.01
C LEU A 53 0.48 -17.17 -9.59
N ALA A 54 -0.60 -16.52 -9.15
CA ALA A 54 -1.87 -17.22 -8.98
C ALA A 54 -2.39 -17.70 -10.35
N GLU A 55 -2.84 -18.94 -10.41
CA GLU A 55 -3.34 -19.60 -11.62
C GLU A 55 -4.82 -19.96 -11.42
N PRO A 56 -5.77 -19.06 -11.74
CA PRO A 56 -7.22 -19.33 -11.62
C PRO A 56 -7.69 -20.55 -12.39
N GLU A 57 -6.94 -20.95 -13.42
CA GLU A 57 -7.23 -22.14 -14.23
C GLU A 57 -7.16 -23.45 -13.40
N ILE A 58 -6.36 -23.46 -12.32
CA ILE A 58 -6.33 -24.61 -11.40
C ILE A 58 -7.71 -24.78 -10.74
N PHE A 59 -8.31 -23.67 -10.29
CA PHE A 59 -9.63 -23.67 -9.70
C PHE A 59 -10.70 -24.09 -10.73
N ARG A 60 -10.66 -23.49 -11.93
CA ARG A 60 -11.61 -23.81 -13.02
C ARG A 60 -11.54 -25.28 -13.42
N SER A 61 -10.34 -25.84 -13.52
CA SER A 61 -10.18 -27.26 -13.86
C SER A 61 -10.80 -28.19 -12.82
N LYS A 62 -10.65 -27.85 -11.52
CA LYS A 62 -11.31 -28.60 -10.44
C LYS A 62 -12.82 -28.42 -10.44
N TYR A 63 -13.28 -27.18 -10.66
CA TYR A 63 -14.70 -26.88 -10.76
C TYR A 63 -15.39 -27.71 -11.84
N GLU A 64 -14.81 -27.80 -13.05
CA GLU A 64 -15.32 -28.59 -14.13
C GLU A 64 -15.20 -30.11 -13.87
N LEU A 65 -14.14 -30.54 -13.19
CA LEU A 65 -13.95 -31.94 -12.81
C LEU A 65 -15.01 -32.39 -11.80
N TYR A 66 -15.26 -31.59 -10.77
CA TYR A 66 -16.18 -31.94 -9.69
C TYR A 66 -17.66 -31.72 -10.06
N LYS A 67 -17.93 -31.02 -11.15
CA LYS A 67 -19.28 -30.92 -11.75
C LYS A 67 -19.77 -32.29 -12.28
N LYS A 68 -18.83 -33.21 -12.58
CA LYS A 68 -19.11 -34.57 -13.07
C LYS A 68 -19.17 -35.55 -11.91
N GLU A 69 -20.19 -35.46 -11.08
CA GLU A 69 -20.37 -36.25 -9.83
C GLU A 69 -20.26 -37.79 -10.07
N GLU A 70 -20.70 -38.27 -11.23
CA GLU A 70 -20.66 -39.71 -11.56
C GLU A 70 -19.24 -40.24 -11.81
N GLU A 71 -18.26 -39.37 -12.09
CA GLU A 71 -16.88 -39.72 -12.42
C GLU A 71 -15.91 -39.54 -11.25
N THR A 72 -16.31 -38.84 -10.18
CA THR A 72 -15.43 -38.47 -9.06
C THR A 72 -16.08 -38.75 -7.71
N GLN A 73 -15.27 -39.01 -6.68
CA GLN A 73 -15.73 -39.07 -5.28
C GLN A 73 -15.79 -37.69 -4.63
N SER A 74 -15.70 -36.61 -5.45
CA SER A 74 -15.66 -35.24 -5.02
C SER A 74 -16.93 -34.52 -5.42
N GLU A 75 -17.41 -33.63 -4.54
CA GLU A 75 -18.65 -32.88 -4.70
C GLU A 75 -18.35 -31.38 -4.89
N LYS A 76 -19.10 -30.75 -5.82
CA LYS A 76 -19.13 -29.31 -6.00
C LYS A 76 -20.34 -28.73 -5.28
N ILE A 77 -20.13 -27.71 -4.45
CA ILE A 77 -21.20 -26.98 -3.77
C ILE A 77 -21.12 -25.51 -4.18
N ASP A 78 -22.20 -25.01 -4.80
CA ASP A 78 -22.29 -23.61 -5.21
C ASP A 78 -22.89 -22.74 -4.10
N LEU A 79 -22.14 -21.73 -3.63
CA LEU A 79 -22.56 -20.78 -2.60
C LEU A 79 -22.86 -19.43 -3.25
N ASN A 80 -23.99 -19.31 -3.90
CA ASN A 80 -24.39 -18.09 -4.64
C ASN A 80 -25.20 -17.08 -3.81
N SER A 81 -25.56 -17.42 -2.58
CA SER A 81 -26.27 -16.56 -1.65
C SER A 81 -25.36 -15.53 -1.00
N ASN A 82 -25.62 -14.23 -1.24
CA ASN A 82 -24.83 -13.14 -0.68
C ASN A 82 -25.57 -12.47 0.49
N PHE A 83 -24.98 -12.58 1.69
CA PHE A 83 -25.51 -12.04 2.95
C PHE A 83 -24.86 -10.70 3.32
N ARG A 84 -23.75 -10.34 2.70
CA ARG A 84 -22.92 -9.17 3.05
C ARG A 84 -23.42 -7.90 2.36
N SER A 85 -23.63 -7.97 1.07
CA SER A 85 -23.90 -6.80 0.23
C SER A 85 -25.39 -6.53 0.07
N LYS A 86 -25.75 -5.26 -0.13
CA LYS A 86 -27.11 -4.85 -0.40
C LYS A 86 -27.55 -5.21 -1.83
N LYS A 87 -28.86 -5.31 -2.06
CA LYS A 87 -29.47 -5.72 -3.34
C LYS A 87 -28.98 -4.90 -4.54
N ASN A 88 -28.86 -3.58 -4.38
CA ASN A 88 -28.38 -2.72 -5.48
C ASN A 88 -26.90 -2.96 -5.83
N VAL A 89 -26.06 -3.33 -4.85
CA VAL A 89 -24.66 -3.68 -5.07
C VAL A 89 -24.54 -5.00 -5.82
N THR A 90 -25.21 -6.06 -5.35
CA THR A 90 -25.18 -7.37 -6.02
C THR A 90 -25.75 -7.31 -7.43
N ARG A 91 -26.81 -6.51 -7.65
CA ARG A 91 -27.37 -6.28 -8.99
C ARG A 91 -26.34 -5.63 -9.93
N THR A 92 -25.61 -4.63 -9.45
CA THR A 92 -24.57 -3.98 -10.25
C THR A 92 -23.44 -4.95 -10.57
N VAL A 93 -22.99 -5.72 -9.58
CA VAL A 93 -21.95 -6.75 -9.77
C VAL A 93 -22.39 -7.74 -10.84
N ASN A 94 -23.59 -8.32 -10.72
CA ASN A 94 -24.13 -9.24 -11.73
C ASN A 94 -24.15 -8.61 -13.12
N THR A 95 -24.67 -7.37 -13.25
CA THR A 95 -24.75 -6.66 -14.55
C THR A 95 -23.37 -6.46 -15.21
N VAL A 96 -22.32 -6.22 -14.41
CA VAL A 96 -20.96 -6.07 -14.92
C VAL A 96 -20.41 -7.44 -15.34
N PHE A 97 -20.51 -8.45 -14.49
CA PHE A 97 -19.94 -9.76 -14.78
C PHE A 97 -20.64 -10.47 -15.94
N GLU A 98 -21.95 -10.32 -16.10
CA GLU A 98 -22.69 -10.80 -17.29
C GLU A 98 -22.12 -10.28 -18.63
N LYS A 99 -21.42 -9.13 -18.60
CA LYS A 99 -20.85 -8.52 -19.82
C LYS A 99 -19.37 -8.80 -20.02
N VAL A 100 -18.62 -9.09 -18.95
CA VAL A 100 -17.15 -9.19 -18.99
C VAL A 100 -16.65 -10.61 -18.78
N MET A 101 -17.50 -11.53 -18.31
CA MET A 101 -17.13 -12.91 -18.01
C MET A 101 -17.95 -13.86 -18.89
N GLU A 102 -17.27 -14.68 -19.71
CA GLU A 102 -17.94 -15.59 -20.67
C GLU A 102 -18.72 -16.71 -19.95
N ASP A 103 -18.19 -17.20 -18.82
CA ASP A 103 -18.76 -18.32 -18.06
C ASP A 103 -19.64 -17.84 -16.88
N TYR A 104 -20.31 -16.68 -17.03
CA TYR A 104 -21.19 -16.16 -15.97
C TYR A 104 -22.59 -16.75 -16.10
N ASP A 105 -22.77 -17.94 -15.54
CA ASP A 105 -24.05 -18.66 -15.50
C ASP A 105 -24.87 -18.37 -14.23
N GLU A 106 -25.98 -19.06 -14.04
CA GLU A 106 -26.85 -18.90 -12.87
C GLU A 106 -26.18 -19.37 -11.58
N ASP A 107 -25.27 -20.33 -11.63
CA ASP A 107 -24.49 -20.83 -10.46
C ASP A 107 -23.48 -19.77 -10.03
N ALA A 108 -22.92 -18.99 -10.96
CA ALA A 108 -22.00 -17.89 -10.67
C ALA A 108 -22.70 -16.60 -10.22
N ARG A 109 -24.01 -16.48 -10.47
CA ARG A 109 -24.81 -15.28 -10.18
C ARG A 109 -25.01 -15.09 -8.68
N LEU A 110 -24.83 -13.87 -8.20
CA LEU A 110 -25.02 -13.53 -6.78
C LEU A 110 -26.51 -13.27 -6.45
N HIS A 111 -27.03 -14.02 -5.51
CA HIS A 111 -28.38 -13.82 -4.97
C HIS A 111 -28.31 -13.07 -3.63
N CYS A 112 -28.85 -11.85 -3.60
CA CYS A 112 -28.89 -11.07 -2.39
C CYS A 112 -29.96 -11.62 -1.44
N THR A 113 -29.57 -11.94 -0.22
CA THR A 113 -30.47 -12.38 0.86
C THR A 113 -30.78 -11.27 1.87
N ALA A 114 -30.25 -10.04 1.64
CA ALA A 114 -30.55 -8.89 2.49
C ALA A 114 -32.05 -8.54 2.43
N PRO A 115 -32.64 -8.06 3.54
CA PRO A 115 -34.05 -7.66 3.57
C PRO A 115 -34.39 -6.64 2.48
N GLU A 116 -35.54 -6.81 1.81
CA GLU A 116 -35.98 -5.90 0.73
C GLU A 116 -36.23 -4.46 1.21
N GLU A 117 -36.52 -4.28 2.49
CA GLU A 117 -36.72 -2.99 3.15
C GLU A 117 -35.47 -2.08 3.08
N TYR A 118 -34.27 -2.69 2.93
CA TYR A 118 -33.00 -1.97 2.86
C TYR A 118 -32.20 -2.32 1.59
N PRO A 119 -32.69 -1.93 0.40
CA PRO A 119 -32.05 -2.32 -0.86
C PRO A 119 -30.66 -1.68 -1.07
N GLY A 120 -30.32 -0.69 -0.24
CA GLY A 120 -29.11 0.11 -0.37
C GLY A 120 -29.25 1.22 -1.44
N TYR A 121 -28.27 2.10 -1.48
CA TYR A 121 -28.23 3.14 -2.51
C TYR A 121 -27.83 2.55 -3.87
N PRO A 122 -28.32 3.16 -4.98
CA PRO A 122 -27.86 2.77 -6.31
C PRO A 122 -26.35 2.97 -6.48
N THR A 123 -25.71 2.07 -7.21
CA THR A 123 -24.33 2.27 -7.60
C THR A 123 -24.23 3.48 -8.54
N ARG A 124 -23.39 4.44 -8.19
CA ARG A 124 -23.16 5.66 -8.97
C ARG A 124 -21.90 5.49 -9.81
N VAL A 125 -21.99 5.78 -11.09
CA VAL A 125 -20.84 5.91 -11.99
C VAL A 125 -20.66 7.39 -12.28
N THR A 126 -19.49 7.92 -11.93
CA THR A 126 -19.13 9.32 -12.21
C THR A 126 -18.12 9.34 -13.34
N ILE A 127 -18.46 10.03 -14.42
CA ILE A 127 -17.61 10.18 -15.60
C ILE A 127 -17.01 11.59 -15.56
N ILE A 128 -15.69 11.67 -15.65
CA ILE A 128 -14.95 12.93 -15.72
C ILE A 128 -14.54 13.13 -17.15
N ASP A 129 -15.10 14.18 -17.79
CA ASP A 129 -14.77 14.53 -19.15
C ASP A 129 -13.37 15.17 -19.23
N ARG A 130 -12.61 14.74 -20.22
CA ARG A 130 -11.25 15.22 -20.53
C ARG A 130 -11.15 15.85 -21.90
N SER A 131 -12.26 16.15 -22.54
CA SER A 131 -12.28 16.65 -23.94
C SER A 131 -11.57 17.97 -24.13
N ASP A 132 -11.41 18.77 -23.06
CA ASP A 132 -10.71 20.06 -23.09
C ASP A 132 -9.17 19.94 -22.94
N GLU A 133 -8.65 18.72 -22.77
CA GLU A 133 -7.22 18.47 -22.52
C GLU A 133 -6.43 18.07 -23.77
N ALA A 134 -7.02 18.19 -24.97
CA ALA A 134 -6.50 17.59 -26.19
C ALA A 134 -5.20 18.21 -26.79
N GLU A 135 -4.62 19.25 -26.16
CA GLU A 135 -3.47 19.97 -26.74
C GLU A 135 -2.28 20.26 -25.81
N LEU A 136 -2.21 19.66 -24.60
CA LEU A 136 -1.14 20.01 -23.67
C LEU A 136 -0.19 18.83 -23.40
N GLU A 137 1.12 19.12 -23.44
CA GLU A 137 2.22 18.18 -23.16
C GLU A 137 2.26 17.79 -21.66
N ASP A 138 3.16 16.97 -21.20
CA ASP A 138 3.34 16.30 -19.88
C ASP A 138 2.73 16.94 -18.58
N GLY A 139 2.26 18.17 -18.58
CA GLY A 139 1.55 18.85 -17.48
C GLY A 139 0.12 18.33 -17.23
N ASP A 140 -0.52 17.75 -18.23
CA ASP A 140 -1.94 17.39 -18.22
C ASP A 140 -2.30 16.21 -17.32
N MET A 141 -1.35 15.31 -17.05
CA MET A 141 -1.60 14.20 -16.11
C MET A 141 -1.87 14.69 -14.68
N LEU A 142 -1.32 15.81 -14.28
CA LEU A 142 -1.55 16.41 -12.96
C LEU A 142 -2.96 17.01 -12.86
N GLU A 143 -3.42 17.76 -13.86
CA GLU A 143 -4.76 18.37 -13.84
C GLU A 143 -5.88 17.32 -13.86
N SER A 144 -5.76 16.25 -14.64
CA SER A 144 -6.76 15.18 -14.67
C SER A 144 -6.84 14.41 -13.36
N THR A 145 -5.72 14.23 -12.69
CA THR A 145 -5.66 13.62 -11.36
C THR A 145 -6.29 14.53 -10.32
N ASP A 146 -6.07 15.84 -10.39
CA ASP A 146 -6.63 16.80 -9.46
C ASP A 146 -8.16 16.89 -9.57
N ARG A 147 -8.72 16.85 -10.79
CA ARG A 147 -10.18 16.77 -11.01
C ARG A 147 -10.78 15.49 -10.43
N GLU A 148 -10.11 14.36 -10.59
CA GLU A 148 -10.54 13.08 -10.00
C GLU A 148 -10.54 13.18 -8.47
N ILE A 149 -9.48 13.70 -7.88
CA ILE A 149 -9.32 13.88 -6.43
C ILE A 149 -10.40 14.83 -5.88
N ALA A 150 -10.65 15.98 -6.53
CA ALA A 150 -11.72 16.89 -6.13
C ALA A 150 -13.11 16.24 -6.20
N THR A 151 -13.34 15.41 -7.22
CA THR A 151 -14.57 14.63 -7.34
C THR A 151 -14.71 13.61 -6.21
N ILE A 152 -13.64 12.91 -5.85
CA ILE A 152 -13.62 11.97 -4.72
C ILE A 152 -13.95 12.69 -3.42
N ALA A 153 -13.32 13.86 -3.15
CA ALA A 153 -13.60 14.63 -1.94
C ALA A 153 -15.07 15.06 -1.85
N ARG A 154 -15.66 15.50 -2.97
CA ARG A 154 -17.09 15.81 -3.04
C ARG A 154 -17.95 14.58 -2.74
N ILE A 155 -17.65 13.41 -3.32
CA ILE A 155 -18.40 12.18 -3.08
C ILE A 155 -18.30 11.76 -1.60
N VAL A 156 -17.14 11.88 -0.96
CA VAL A 156 -16.96 11.63 0.47
C VAL A 156 -17.86 12.55 1.29
N SER A 157 -17.84 13.86 1.00
CA SER A 157 -18.67 14.85 1.70
C SER A 157 -20.18 14.60 1.52
N GLU A 158 -20.61 14.19 0.33
CA GLU A 158 -22.01 13.85 0.03
C GLU A 158 -22.50 12.60 0.78
N ASN A 159 -21.60 11.63 1.03
CA ASN A 159 -21.97 10.40 1.73
C ASN A 159 -21.90 10.52 3.25
N LYS A 160 -21.05 11.40 3.80
CA LYS A 160 -20.98 11.65 5.24
C LYS A 160 -22.33 12.12 5.77
N GLY A 161 -22.84 11.43 6.79
CA GLY A 161 -24.13 11.75 7.41
C GLY A 161 -25.36 11.20 6.68
N GLN A 162 -25.20 10.46 5.58
CA GLN A 162 -26.32 9.73 4.96
C GLN A 162 -26.72 8.53 5.84
N PRO A 163 -27.99 8.13 5.85
CA PRO A 163 -28.43 6.97 6.62
C PRO A 163 -27.86 5.67 6.04
N VAL A 164 -27.39 4.78 6.89
CA VAL A 164 -26.92 3.44 6.54
C VAL A 164 -27.42 2.42 7.55
N PHE A 165 -27.86 1.27 7.07
CA PHE A 165 -28.26 0.16 7.93
C PHE A 165 -27.04 -0.68 8.33
N ASP A 166 -26.71 -0.69 9.61
CA ASP A 166 -25.64 -1.50 10.20
C ASP A 166 -26.18 -2.92 10.43
N VAL A 167 -25.75 -3.84 9.57
CA VAL A 167 -26.21 -5.25 9.62
C VAL A 167 -25.79 -5.96 10.91
N LYS A 168 -24.62 -5.61 11.47
CA LYS A 168 -24.13 -6.25 12.71
C LYS A 168 -24.91 -5.81 13.93
N LYS A 169 -25.29 -4.54 13.97
CA LYS A 169 -26.05 -3.95 15.09
C LYS A 169 -27.55 -3.96 14.89
N GLN A 170 -28.02 -4.29 13.68
CA GLN A 170 -29.44 -4.26 13.29
C GLN A 170 -30.12 -2.91 13.56
N VAL A 171 -29.39 -1.81 13.31
CA VAL A 171 -29.87 -0.44 13.49
C VAL A 171 -29.52 0.45 12.31
N GLU A 172 -30.37 1.42 12.04
CA GLU A 172 -30.04 2.50 11.13
C GLU A 172 -29.20 3.56 11.85
N ARG A 173 -28.11 4.00 11.22
CA ARG A 173 -27.23 5.05 11.74
C ARG A 173 -26.71 5.92 10.60
N LEU A 174 -26.09 7.01 10.95
CA LEU A 174 -25.45 7.89 9.96
C LEU A 174 -24.06 7.35 9.57
N VAL A 175 -23.71 7.55 8.31
CA VAL A 175 -22.37 7.23 7.77
C VAL A 175 -21.34 8.13 8.44
N GLU A 176 -20.31 7.52 9.00
CA GLU A 176 -19.12 8.16 9.54
C GLU A 176 -17.95 8.06 8.55
N TYR A 177 -16.86 8.79 8.74
CA TYR A 177 -15.69 8.69 7.85
C TYR A 177 -15.07 7.29 7.83
N ARG A 178 -15.09 6.58 8.95
CA ARG A 178 -14.62 5.19 9.06
C ARG A 178 -15.42 4.20 8.19
N ASP A 179 -16.61 4.55 7.78
CA ASP A 179 -17.46 3.73 6.92
C ASP A 179 -17.10 3.85 5.44
N ILE A 180 -16.30 4.86 5.09
CA ILE A 180 -15.96 5.19 3.71
C ILE A 180 -14.56 4.68 3.40
N VAL A 181 -14.45 3.88 2.35
CA VAL A 181 -13.17 3.44 1.79
C VAL A 181 -13.00 3.94 0.37
N ILE A 182 -11.81 4.40 0.04
CA ILE A 182 -11.39 4.71 -1.32
C ILE A 182 -10.42 3.64 -1.77
N LEU A 183 -10.83 2.89 -2.80
CA LEU A 183 -10.02 1.84 -3.39
C LEU A 183 -9.33 2.36 -4.64
N SER A 184 -8.01 2.23 -4.70
CA SER A 184 -7.23 2.55 -5.88
C SER A 184 -6.44 1.33 -6.35
N ARG A 185 -6.32 1.18 -7.68
CA ARG A 185 -5.42 0.19 -8.24
C ARG A 185 -3.95 0.61 -8.12
N ASN A 186 -3.67 1.91 -8.25
CA ASN A 186 -2.34 2.47 -8.25
C ASN A 186 -1.96 2.99 -6.87
N ARG A 187 -0.90 2.44 -6.29
CA ARG A 187 -0.37 2.89 -4.99
C ARG A 187 0.08 4.35 -5.01
N HIS A 188 0.61 4.81 -6.14
CA HIS A 188 1.17 6.16 -6.28
C HIS A 188 0.14 7.28 -6.15
N THR A 189 -1.16 7.00 -6.35
CA THR A 189 -2.23 7.99 -6.20
C THR A 189 -2.69 8.17 -4.75
N ILE A 190 -2.41 7.22 -3.88
CA ILE A 190 -2.88 7.22 -2.48
C ILE A 190 -2.41 8.46 -1.72
N PRO A 191 -1.11 8.84 -1.73
CA PRO A 191 -0.65 10.03 -1.00
C PRO A 191 -1.27 11.33 -1.48
N ALA A 192 -1.53 11.45 -2.79
CA ALA A 192 -2.15 12.63 -3.35
C ALA A 192 -3.62 12.76 -2.92
N ILE A 193 -4.37 11.66 -2.91
CA ILE A 193 -5.76 11.62 -2.43
C ILE A 193 -5.79 11.93 -0.93
N GLU A 194 -4.92 11.31 -0.12
CA GLU A 194 -4.83 11.53 1.32
C GLU A 194 -4.58 13.01 1.64
N LYS A 195 -3.57 13.59 1.00
CA LYS A 195 -3.23 15.01 1.19
C LYS A 195 -4.40 15.92 0.85
N ALA A 196 -5.00 15.73 -0.30
CA ALA A 196 -6.08 16.60 -0.76
C ALA A 196 -7.35 16.51 0.11
N LEU A 197 -7.67 15.34 0.67
CA LEU A 197 -8.76 15.19 1.64
C LEU A 197 -8.45 15.91 2.95
N ASN A 198 -7.24 15.70 3.48
CA ASN A 198 -6.80 16.36 4.71
C ASN A 198 -6.72 17.90 4.55
N ASP A 199 -6.27 18.41 3.42
CA ASP A 199 -6.24 19.84 3.09
C ASP A 199 -7.67 20.47 3.07
N GLN A 200 -8.69 19.67 2.79
CA GLN A 200 -10.10 20.05 2.84
C GLN A 200 -10.78 19.80 4.20
N GLY A 201 -10.01 19.40 5.22
CA GLY A 201 -10.52 19.09 6.55
C GLY A 201 -11.26 17.75 6.66
N ILE A 202 -11.16 16.87 5.67
CA ILE A 202 -11.70 15.52 5.70
C ILE A 202 -10.60 14.60 6.23
N PRO A 203 -10.75 14.03 7.45
CA PRO A 203 -9.73 13.18 8.01
C PRO A 203 -9.58 11.91 7.17
N ALA A 204 -8.44 11.73 6.54
CA ALA A 204 -8.15 10.63 5.67
C ALA A 204 -6.82 9.98 6.00
N PHE A 205 -6.74 8.68 5.82
CA PHE A 205 -5.54 7.89 6.00
C PHE A 205 -5.33 6.96 4.81
N GLY A 206 -4.20 7.16 4.13
CA GLY A 206 -3.73 6.29 3.06
C GLY A 206 -2.80 5.22 3.62
N GLU A 207 -3.12 3.94 3.38
CA GLU A 207 -2.16 2.90 3.66
C GLU A 207 -0.91 3.08 2.80
N ASN A 208 0.23 3.26 3.45
CA ASN A 208 1.50 3.54 2.79
C ASN A 208 1.91 2.39 1.86
N PRO A 209 2.17 2.68 0.58
CA PRO A 209 2.52 1.65 -0.41
C PRO A 209 3.86 0.96 -0.16
N GLY A 210 4.74 1.61 0.55
CA GLY A 210 6.10 1.16 0.81
C GLY A 210 6.30 0.39 2.09
N GLY A 211 5.25 0.21 2.88
CA GLY A 211 5.35 -0.44 4.19
C GLY A 211 5.85 0.49 5.29
N TYR A 212 6.12 -0.09 6.43
CA TYR A 212 6.47 0.59 7.66
C TYR A 212 7.58 1.66 7.54
N PHE A 213 8.66 1.35 6.81
CA PHE A 213 9.81 2.26 6.67
C PHE A 213 9.62 3.41 5.69
N GLU A 214 8.52 3.41 4.91
CA GLU A 214 8.16 4.49 3.98
C GLU A 214 7.06 5.39 4.55
N SER A 215 6.58 5.11 5.76
CA SER A 215 5.69 6.03 6.45
C SER A 215 6.45 7.31 6.79
N VAL A 216 5.80 8.45 6.57
CA VAL A 216 6.42 9.78 6.66
C VAL A 216 7.08 10.01 8.02
N GLU A 217 6.41 9.61 9.11
CA GLU A 217 6.93 9.74 10.47
C GLU A 217 8.20 8.91 10.70
N ILE A 218 8.30 7.74 10.10
CA ILE A 218 9.49 6.89 10.19
C ILE A 218 10.59 7.40 9.28
N GLU A 219 10.26 7.82 8.06
CA GLU A 219 11.25 8.34 7.12
C GLU A 219 11.95 9.59 7.66
N ILE A 220 11.20 10.56 8.19
CA ILE A 220 11.77 11.78 8.81
C ILE A 220 12.66 11.40 9.99
N PHE A 221 12.19 10.51 10.87
CA PHE A 221 12.97 10.13 12.05
C PHE A 221 14.23 9.32 11.69
N VAL A 222 14.16 8.42 10.72
CA VAL A 222 15.33 7.72 10.17
C VAL A 222 16.30 8.70 9.51
N ASN A 223 15.82 9.74 8.82
CA ASN A 223 16.68 10.78 8.29
C ASN A 223 17.39 11.56 9.42
N LEU A 224 16.74 11.83 10.55
CA LEU A 224 17.40 12.39 11.72
C LEU A 224 18.53 11.48 12.23
N LEU A 225 18.28 10.18 12.33
CA LEU A 225 19.31 9.21 12.72
C LEU A 225 20.49 9.20 11.73
N LYS A 226 20.21 9.26 10.41
CA LYS A 226 21.24 9.36 9.37
C LYS A 226 22.08 10.63 9.48
N VAL A 227 21.46 11.77 9.83
CA VAL A 227 22.17 13.04 10.06
C VAL A 227 23.05 12.99 11.30
N ILE A 228 22.59 12.37 12.39
CA ILE A 228 23.39 12.18 13.63
C ILE A 228 24.57 11.25 13.35
N ASP A 229 24.40 10.22 12.54
CA ASP A 229 25.49 9.34 12.13
C ASP A 229 26.49 10.07 11.21
N ASN A 230 26.00 10.67 10.14
CA ASN A 230 26.79 11.40 9.17
C ASN A 230 26.04 12.62 8.61
N ILE A 231 26.37 13.79 9.13
CA ILE A 231 25.73 15.07 8.75
C ILE A 231 26.02 15.51 7.30
N ARG A 232 26.98 14.85 6.61
CA ARG A 232 27.34 15.21 5.22
C ARG A 232 26.39 14.64 4.16
N GLN A 233 25.29 14.05 4.57
CA GLN A 233 24.25 13.52 3.67
C GLN A 233 23.23 14.63 3.40
N ASP A 234 23.33 15.30 2.25
CA ASP A 234 22.53 16.48 1.95
C ASP A 234 21.01 16.21 1.95
N ILE A 235 20.54 15.08 1.39
CA ILE A 235 19.12 14.75 1.32
C ILE A 235 18.51 14.52 2.71
N PRO A 236 19.05 13.65 3.57
CA PRO A 236 18.59 13.52 4.95
C PRO A 236 18.64 14.84 5.73
N LEU A 237 19.71 15.63 5.56
CA LEU A 237 19.90 16.89 6.25
C LEU A 237 18.81 17.92 5.89
N ILE A 238 18.54 18.10 4.60
CA ILE A 238 17.48 18.99 4.12
C ILE A 238 16.11 18.50 4.58
N SER A 239 15.87 17.19 4.53
CA SER A 239 14.62 16.58 5.00
C SER A 239 14.36 16.90 6.47
N VAL A 240 15.35 16.71 7.34
CA VAL A 240 15.23 16.97 8.77
C VAL A 240 15.10 18.47 9.08
N MET A 241 15.85 19.30 8.37
CA MET A 241 15.74 20.78 8.52
C MET A 241 14.34 21.27 8.18
N HIS A 242 13.74 20.75 7.11
CA HIS A 242 12.40 21.13 6.67
C HIS A 242 11.28 20.50 7.52
N SER A 243 11.59 19.44 8.24
CA SER A 243 10.61 18.74 9.10
C SER A 243 10.26 19.58 10.34
N PRO A 244 9.18 19.20 11.06
CA PRO A 244 8.81 19.84 12.33
C PRO A 244 9.89 19.84 13.40
N ILE A 245 10.93 19.01 13.24
CA ILE A 245 12.05 18.93 14.21
C ILE A 245 12.84 20.24 14.26
N PHE A 246 13.12 20.85 13.11
CA PHE A 246 13.85 22.12 13.03
C PHE A 246 13.07 23.25 12.34
N ASP A 247 11.98 22.92 11.66
CA ASP A 247 11.00 23.86 11.08
C ASP A 247 11.61 24.94 10.16
N PHE A 248 12.58 24.56 9.32
CA PHE A 248 13.08 25.47 8.31
C PHE A 248 12.14 25.52 7.13
N THR A 249 11.76 26.73 6.73
CA THR A 249 10.97 26.92 5.50
C THR A 249 11.80 26.70 4.25
N ALA A 250 11.17 26.32 3.14
CA ALA A 250 11.85 26.18 1.85
C ALA A 250 12.59 27.49 1.43
N LYS A 251 12.02 28.65 1.80
CA LYS A 251 12.65 29.98 1.57
C LYS A 251 13.93 30.15 2.37
N GLU A 252 13.96 29.72 3.63
CA GLU A 252 15.18 29.77 4.46
C GLU A 252 16.28 28.85 3.94
N LEU A 253 15.92 27.63 3.53
CA LEU A 253 16.85 26.69 2.92
C LEU A 253 17.44 27.24 1.61
N ALA A 254 16.59 27.85 0.77
CA ALA A 254 17.03 28.52 -0.46
C ALA A 254 17.98 29.68 -0.17
N LYS A 255 17.72 30.54 0.85
CA LYS A 255 18.60 31.62 1.26
C LYS A 255 19.99 31.11 1.64
N ILE A 256 20.08 30.03 2.44
CA ILE A 256 21.35 29.41 2.82
C ILE A 256 22.12 28.96 1.56
N ARG A 257 21.43 28.31 0.62
CA ARG A 257 22.07 27.81 -0.61
C ARG A 257 22.48 28.93 -1.57
N ILE A 258 21.69 29.98 -1.68
CA ILE A 258 22.03 31.17 -2.53
C ILE A 258 23.23 31.91 -1.98
N ALA A 259 23.35 32.03 -0.65
CA ALA A 259 24.48 32.67 -0.03
C ALA A 259 25.82 31.89 -0.23
N PHE A 260 25.73 30.59 -0.30
CA PHE A 260 26.89 29.70 -0.47
C PHE A 260 26.57 28.61 -1.51
N ARG A 261 26.86 28.91 -2.79
CA ARG A 261 26.46 28.06 -3.93
C ARG A 261 27.31 26.85 -4.16
N GLU A 262 28.58 26.90 -3.73
CA GLU A 262 29.55 25.84 -3.99
C GLU A 262 29.59 24.79 -2.86
N GLY A 263 29.99 23.59 -3.20
CA GLY A 263 30.15 22.47 -2.27
C GLY A 263 28.85 21.80 -1.82
N SER A 264 28.92 20.98 -0.77
CA SER A 264 27.77 20.30 -0.17
C SER A 264 26.86 21.27 0.57
N PHE A 265 25.61 20.88 0.80
CA PHE A 265 24.68 21.71 1.57
C PHE A 265 25.14 21.89 3.03
N TYR A 266 25.78 20.87 3.58
CA TYR A 266 26.41 20.97 4.91
C TYR A 266 27.50 22.06 4.96
N GLN A 267 28.33 22.18 3.92
CA GLN A 267 29.32 23.27 3.84
C GLN A 267 28.65 24.63 3.79
N ALA A 268 27.58 24.77 3.01
CA ALA A 268 26.80 26.00 2.97
C ALA A 268 26.22 26.38 4.35
N ILE A 269 25.66 25.43 5.09
CA ILE A 269 25.14 25.63 6.45
C ILE A 269 26.25 26.08 7.41
N ARG A 270 27.43 25.45 7.37
CA ARG A 270 28.55 25.85 8.22
C ARG A 270 29.02 27.28 7.92
N SER A 271 29.20 27.58 6.65
CA SER A 271 29.60 28.94 6.22
C SER A 271 28.55 29.97 6.63
N TYR A 272 27.26 29.63 6.52
CA TYR A 272 26.17 30.52 6.94
C TYR A 272 26.15 30.77 8.46
N ALA A 273 26.48 29.76 9.26
CA ALA A 273 26.59 29.89 10.71
C ALA A 273 27.74 30.82 11.14
N GLU A 274 28.81 30.87 10.37
CA GLU A 274 30.02 31.67 10.67
C GLU A 274 29.94 33.10 10.10
N THR A 275 29.20 33.32 9.01
CA THR A 275 29.12 34.60 8.32
C THR A 275 27.82 35.33 8.65
N PRO A 276 27.86 36.60 9.07
CA PRO A 276 26.66 37.37 9.43
C PRO A 276 25.91 37.84 8.17
N VAL A 277 24.99 36.99 7.65
CA VAL A 277 24.14 37.30 6.48
C VAL A 277 22.77 37.82 6.95
N GLU A 278 22.07 37.05 7.77
CA GLU A 278 20.75 37.40 8.33
C GLU A 278 20.68 36.83 9.74
N VAL A 279 20.71 37.70 10.76
CA VAL A 279 20.91 37.33 12.17
C VAL A 279 19.89 36.28 12.67
N PRO A 280 18.56 36.40 12.47
CA PRO A 280 17.62 35.42 12.97
C PRO A 280 17.82 34.04 12.37
N LEU A 281 18.08 33.94 11.06
CA LEU A 281 18.30 32.68 10.38
C LEU A 281 19.65 32.07 10.78
N GLN A 282 20.68 32.91 10.96
CA GLN A 282 21.99 32.48 11.44
C GLN A 282 21.91 31.85 12.84
N GLU A 283 21.17 32.46 13.76
CA GLU A 283 20.96 31.91 15.10
C GLU A 283 20.22 30.58 15.07
N LYS A 284 19.19 30.46 14.21
CA LYS A 284 18.45 29.21 14.00
C LYS A 284 19.38 28.10 13.51
N VAL A 285 20.26 28.40 12.55
CA VAL A 285 21.27 27.46 12.03
C VAL A 285 22.27 27.06 13.10
N ARG A 286 22.75 28.00 13.91
CA ARG A 286 23.70 27.72 15.02
C ARG A 286 23.07 26.79 16.06
N LYS A 287 21.86 27.10 16.52
CA LYS A 287 21.13 26.24 17.47
C LYS A 287 20.95 24.81 16.96
N MET A 288 20.59 24.66 15.69
CA MET A 288 20.47 23.34 15.05
C MET A 288 21.81 22.60 15.05
N LEU A 289 22.94 23.24 14.70
CA LEU A 289 24.25 22.61 14.68
C LEU A 289 24.74 22.24 16.09
N GLU A 290 24.45 23.05 17.09
CA GLU A 290 24.73 22.76 18.50
C GLU A 290 23.94 21.54 18.97
N GLN A 291 22.64 21.47 18.66
CA GLN A 291 21.79 20.36 19.01
C GLN A 291 22.24 19.04 18.33
N LEU A 292 22.55 19.09 17.05
CA LEU A 292 23.09 17.92 16.33
C LEU A 292 24.43 17.46 16.90
N THR A 293 25.28 18.40 17.35
CA THR A 293 26.56 18.09 17.98
C THR A 293 26.35 17.41 19.33
N TYR A 294 25.40 17.89 20.11
CA TYR A 294 25.00 17.27 21.38
C TYR A 294 24.49 15.84 21.18
N TRP A 295 23.55 15.60 20.25
CA TRP A 295 23.04 14.27 19.98
C TRP A 295 24.12 13.32 19.44
N LYS A 296 25.06 13.83 18.65
CA LYS A 296 26.23 13.06 18.19
C LYS A 296 27.15 12.64 19.34
N GLN A 297 27.27 13.44 20.40
CA GLN A 297 28.00 13.04 21.60
C GLN A 297 27.21 12.04 22.43
N LEU A 298 25.90 12.30 22.63
CA LEU A 298 25.00 11.44 23.40
C LEU A 298 24.99 10.00 22.87
N ARG A 299 24.96 9.80 21.55
CA ARG A 299 24.97 8.44 20.92
C ARG A 299 26.15 7.57 21.34
N ARG A 300 27.21 8.15 21.90
CA ARG A 300 28.39 7.42 22.37
C ARG A 300 28.29 6.92 23.80
N THR A 301 27.33 7.42 24.54
CA THR A 301 27.19 7.22 25.98
C THR A 301 25.95 6.44 26.35
N VAL A 302 24.97 6.35 25.46
CA VAL A 302 23.70 5.67 25.73
C VAL A 302 23.47 4.53 24.73
N SER A 303 22.57 3.61 25.07
CA SER A 303 22.11 2.56 24.15
C SER A 303 21.35 3.16 22.95
N LEU A 304 21.21 2.39 21.87
CA LEU A 304 20.47 2.84 20.69
C LEU A 304 18.99 3.07 21.03
N GLU A 305 18.38 2.18 21.82
CA GLU A 305 17.01 2.34 22.30
C GLU A 305 16.85 3.65 23.05
N GLU A 306 17.73 3.93 24.00
CA GLU A 306 17.69 5.15 24.81
C GLU A 306 17.92 6.40 23.95
N LEU A 307 18.84 6.35 23.00
CA LEU A 307 19.04 7.44 22.04
C LEU A 307 17.74 7.76 21.28
N LEU A 308 17.07 6.75 20.72
CA LEU A 308 15.82 6.96 19.98
C LEU A 308 14.73 7.57 20.89
N ARG A 309 14.61 7.10 22.14
CA ARG A 309 13.65 7.65 23.12
C ARG A 309 13.93 9.12 23.43
N VAL A 310 15.19 9.44 23.71
CA VAL A 310 15.61 10.83 24.00
C VAL A 310 15.32 11.73 22.79
N LEU A 311 15.68 11.30 21.57
CA LEU A 311 15.42 12.07 20.36
C LEU A 311 13.94 12.33 20.13
N LEU A 312 13.08 11.33 20.29
CA LEU A 312 11.63 11.47 20.13
C LEU A 312 11.04 12.49 21.10
N TYR A 313 11.57 12.51 22.33
CA TYR A 313 11.09 13.39 23.40
C TYR A 313 11.64 14.81 23.26
N GLU A 314 12.96 14.97 23.13
CA GLU A 314 13.61 16.31 23.06
C GLU A 314 13.22 17.10 21.81
N THR A 315 12.94 16.43 20.70
CA THR A 315 12.49 17.09 19.48
C THR A 315 11.01 17.46 19.50
N GLY A 316 10.22 16.97 20.47
CA GLY A 316 8.76 17.08 20.47
C GLY A 316 8.10 16.33 19.30
N TYR A 317 8.86 15.51 18.55
CA TYR A 317 8.36 14.85 17.35
C TYR A 317 7.29 13.80 17.67
N TYR A 318 7.40 13.17 18.85
CA TYR A 318 6.38 12.25 19.35
C TYR A 318 5.02 12.93 19.53
N ASP A 319 5.01 14.10 20.19
CA ASP A 319 3.79 14.86 20.47
C ASP A 319 3.21 15.45 19.17
N TYR A 320 4.08 15.93 18.29
CA TYR A 320 3.67 16.40 16.96
C TYR A 320 2.94 15.29 16.19
N CYS A 321 3.52 14.09 16.08
CA CYS A 321 2.90 12.95 15.41
C CYS A 321 1.59 12.53 16.08
N SER A 322 1.47 12.69 17.40
CA SER A 322 0.24 12.42 18.14
C SER A 322 -0.93 13.31 17.74
N GLY A 323 -0.66 14.57 17.42
CA GLY A 323 -1.66 15.57 17.03
C GLY A 323 -2.10 15.49 15.57
N LEU A 324 -1.39 14.71 14.74
CA LEU A 324 -1.75 14.52 13.33
C LEU A 324 -2.92 13.55 13.16
N PRO A 325 -3.63 13.59 12.00
CA PRO A 325 -4.57 12.55 11.65
C PRO A 325 -3.95 11.15 11.82
N VAL A 326 -4.71 10.22 12.41
CA VAL A 326 -4.24 8.87 12.74
C VAL A 326 -3.02 8.86 13.69
N GLY A 327 -2.94 9.81 14.60
CA GLY A 327 -1.81 9.99 15.51
C GLY A 327 -1.45 8.74 16.31
N LYS A 328 -2.44 7.94 16.74
CA LYS A 328 -2.20 6.67 17.44
C LYS A 328 -1.38 5.68 16.62
N GLN A 329 -1.65 5.56 15.31
CA GLN A 329 -0.88 4.70 14.42
C GLN A 329 0.55 5.20 14.25
N ARG A 330 0.71 6.52 14.02
CA ARG A 330 2.02 7.15 13.88
C ARG A 330 2.89 6.94 15.13
N ILE A 331 2.31 7.11 16.31
CA ILE A 331 2.99 6.80 17.58
C ILE A 331 3.34 5.31 17.69
N SER A 332 2.44 4.42 17.33
CA SER A 332 2.72 2.98 17.33
C SER A 332 3.87 2.63 16.39
N ASN A 333 3.94 3.27 15.22
CA ASN A 333 5.06 3.10 14.29
C ASN A 333 6.38 3.57 14.91
N LEU A 334 6.40 4.74 15.56
CA LEU A 334 7.59 5.26 16.24
C LEU A 334 8.01 4.37 17.42
N ARG A 335 7.07 3.85 18.20
CA ARG A 335 7.36 2.90 19.28
C ARG A 335 7.95 1.61 18.75
N MET A 336 7.39 1.07 17.68
CA MET A 336 7.93 -0.13 17.02
C MET A 336 9.37 0.09 16.53
N LEU A 337 9.73 1.29 16.06
CA LEU A 337 11.12 1.60 15.70
C LEU A 337 12.06 1.51 16.91
N VAL A 338 11.61 2.01 18.07
CA VAL A 338 12.38 1.92 19.32
C VAL A 338 12.54 0.47 19.76
N GLU A 339 11.47 -0.34 19.72
CA GLU A 339 11.52 -1.78 20.04
C GLU A 339 12.46 -2.54 19.10
N LYS A 340 12.47 -2.17 17.81
CA LYS A 340 13.39 -2.76 16.83
C LYS A 340 14.84 -2.38 17.09
N ALA A 341 15.10 -1.18 17.57
CA ALA A 341 16.44 -0.77 17.96
C ALA A 341 16.94 -1.59 19.17
N ALA A 342 16.08 -1.84 20.17
CA ALA A 342 16.39 -2.70 21.31
C ALA A 342 16.70 -4.14 20.84
N THR A 343 15.82 -4.75 20.04
CA THR A 343 16.02 -6.12 19.51
C THR A 343 17.29 -6.22 18.64
N PHE A 344 17.63 -5.16 17.91
CA PHE A 344 18.86 -5.12 17.10
C PHE A 344 20.11 -5.17 18.00
N GLU A 345 20.13 -4.45 19.10
CA GLU A 345 21.26 -4.47 20.04
C GLU A 345 21.40 -5.83 20.75
N GLU A 346 20.28 -6.50 21.08
CA GLU A 346 20.30 -7.84 21.67
C GLU A 346 20.92 -8.90 20.75
N SER A 347 20.87 -8.72 19.44
CA SER A 347 21.40 -9.66 18.43
C SER A 347 22.90 -9.53 18.15
N ASN A 348 23.69 -8.93 19.03
CA ASN A 348 25.14 -8.67 18.92
C ASN A 348 25.57 -7.71 17.79
N TYR A 349 24.62 -7.03 17.15
CA TYR A 349 24.92 -5.92 16.27
C TYR A 349 24.91 -4.62 17.07
N THR A 350 25.92 -3.78 16.90
CA THR A 350 26.03 -2.57 17.72
C THR A 350 26.13 -1.32 16.88
N GLY A 351 25.62 -0.23 17.45
CA GLY A 351 25.81 1.12 16.97
C GLY A 351 24.83 1.58 15.89
N LEU A 352 24.69 2.88 15.81
CA LEU A 352 23.71 3.57 14.95
C LEU A 352 23.91 3.25 13.45
N TYR A 353 25.16 3.19 12.97
CA TYR A 353 25.46 2.85 11.57
C TYR A 353 25.00 1.44 11.20
N GLY A 354 25.23 0.46 12.10
CA GLY A 354 24.77 -0.92 11.89
C GLY A 354 23.24 -1.00 11.78
N PHE A 355 22.53 -0.29 12.65
CA PHE A 355 21.08 -0.22 12.62
C PHE A 355 20.53 0.44 11.35
N LEU A 356 21.14 1.54 10.90
CA LEU A 356 20.76 2.17 9.64
C LEU A 356 21.01 1.26 8.43
N SER A 357 22.10 0.53 8.42
CA SER A 357 22.40 -0.47 7.38
C SER A 357 21.39 -1.62 7.40
N TYR A 358 20.96 -2.06 8.59
CA TYR A 358 19.89 -3.05 8.75
C TYR A 358 18.56 -2.54 8.18
N ILE A 359 18.16 -1.29 8.49
CA ILE A 359 16.95 -0.66 7.93
C ILE A 359 17.03 -0.59 6.39
N ASP A 360 18.17 -0.17 5.83
CA ASP A 360 18.34 -0.06 4.39
C ASP A 360 18.32 -1.44 3.70
N ALA A 361 18.84 -2.49 4.35
CA ALA A 361 18.74 -3.87 3.87
C ALA A 361 17.28 -4.39 3.87
N MET A 362 16.53 -4.08 4.93
CA MET A 362 15.10 -4.41 5.02
C MET A 362 14.29 -3.74 3.91
N LYS A 363 14.54 -2.43 3.66
CA LYS A 363 13.91 -1.69 2.56
C LYS A 363 14.21 -2.31 1.19
N LYS A 364 15.46 -2.65 0.91
CA LYS A 364 15.88 -3.23 -0.38
C LYS A 364 15.25 -4.60 -0.66
N ASN A 365 15.08 -5.40 0.38
CA ASN A 365 14.55 -6.75 0.24
C ASN A 365 13.02 -6.81 0.28
N ASN A 366 12.32 -5.67 0.33
CA ASN A 366 10.86 -5.57 0.51
C ASN A 366 10.36 -6.46 1.67
N LEU A 367 11.19 -6.69 2.67
CA LEU A 367 10.79 -7.39 3.88
C LEU A 367 9.87 -6.43 4.64
N SER A 368 8.57 -6.54 4.37
CA SER A 368 7.58 -5.79 5.14
C SER A 368 7.66 -6.28 6.58
N MET A 369 8.24 -5.49 7.44
CA MET A 369 7.87 -5.58 8.84
C MET A 369 6.39 -5.24 8.90
N GLY A 370 5.58 -6.18 9.41
CA GLY A 370 4.15 -5.95 9.55
C GLY A 370 3.97 -4.59 10.22
N GLU A 371 3.24 -3.70 9.57
CA GLU A 371 2.80 -2.45 10.20
C GLU A 371 2.26 -2.81 11.58
N ALA A 372 2.56 -2.00 12.60
CA ALA A 372 1.86 -2.11 13.85
C ALA A 372 0.36 -2.00 13.51
N LYS A 373 -0.36 -3.10 13.50
CA LYS A 373 -1.80 -3.14 13.26
C LYS A 373 -2.51 -2.43 14.43
N THR A 374 -2.49 -1.10 14.41
CA THR A 374 -3.08 -0.30 15.48
C THR A 374 -3.90 0.88 14.96
N ILE A 375 -4.30 0.86 13.68
CA ILE A 375 -5.51 1.61 13.36
C ILE A 375 -6.61 0.82 14.04
N GLY A 376 -7.01 1.28 15.23
CA GLY A 376 -8.22 0.78 15.83
C GLY A 376 -9.30 0.94 14.77
N GLU A 377 -10.08 -0.12 14.51
CA GLU A 377 -11.27 -0.07 13.66
C GLU A 377 -12.20 1.09 14.04
N ASN A 378 -11.89 1.79 15.12
CA ASN A 378 -12.68 2.83 15.78
C ASN A 378 -12.27 4.28 15.45
N GLU A 379 -11.20 4.54 14.69
CA GLU A 379 -10.88 5.93 14.32
C GLU A 379 -11.78 6.39 13.17
N ASP A 380 -12.42 7.58 13.33
CA ASP A 380 -13.34 8.15 12.33
C ASP A 380 -12.56 8.84 11.21
N VAL A 381 -11.93 8.06 10.34
CA VAL A 381 -11.14 8.52 9.18
C VAL A 381 -11.52 7.77 7.92
N VAL A 382 -11.50 8.46 6.78
CA VAL A 382 -11.63 7.83 5.45
C VAL A 382 -10.40 6.99 5.17
N ARG A 383 -10.60 5.72 4.85
CA ARG A 383 -9.50 4.80 4.52
C ARG A 383 -9.22 4.81 3.02
N ILE A 384 -7.96 4.94 2.66
CA ILE A 384 -7.51 4.87 1.27
C ILE A 384 -6.56 3.70 1.14
N MET A 385 -6.91 2.71 0.31
CA MET A 385 -6.11 1.51 0.16
C MET A 385 -6.14 0.95 -1.26
N THR A 386 -5.27 0.00 -1.54
CA THR A 386 -5.32 -0.69 -2.83
C THR A 386 -6.43 -1.74 -2.85
N VAL A 387 -6.99 -2.01 -4.04
CA VAL A 387 -7.97 -3.09 -4.25
C VAL A 387 -7.45 -4.43 -3.69
N HIS A 388 -6.15 -4.72 -3.81
CA HIS A 388 -5.57 -5.95 -3.28
C HIS A 388 -5.61 -6.04 -1.75
N LYS A 389 -5.41 -4.93 -1.06
CA LYS A 389 -5.44 -4.89 0.41
C LYS A 389 -6.86 -4.92 0.99
N SER A 390 -7.84 -4.51 0.19
CA SER A 390 -9.24 -4.55 0.62
C SER A 390 -9.86 -5.94 0.55
N LYS A 391 -9.19 -6.91 -0.07
CA LYS A 391 -9.69 -8.28 -0.15
C LYS A 391 -9.93 -8.86 1.25
N GLY A 392 -11.11 -9.44 1.46
CA GLY A 392 -11.54 -9.94 2.77
C GLY A 392 -12.13 -8.88 3.72
N LEU A 393 -12.04 -7.58 3.39
CA LEU A 393 -12.64 -6.51 4.17
C LEU A 393 -14.03 -6.11 3.64
N GLU A 394 -14.82 -5.46 4.49
CA GLU A 394 -16.16 -4.95 4.15
C GLU A 394 -16.32 -3.50 4.63
N PHE A 395 -16.94 -2.67 3.80
CA PHE A 395 -17.19 -1.27 4.11
C PHE A 395 -18.60 -0.85 3.65
N PRO A 396 -19.31 -0.04 4.44
CA PRO A 396 -20.63 0.47 4.07
C PRO A 396 -20.64 1.31 2.78
N VAL A 397 -19.58 2.11 2.56
CA VAL A 397 -19.43 2.98 1.38
C VAL A 397 -18.08 2.71 0.73
N VAL A 398 -18.11 2.31 -0.54
CA VAL A 398 -16.90 2.02 -1.32
C VAL A 398 -16.83 2.94 -2.52
N ILE A 399 -15.72 3.65 -2.67
CA ILE A 399 -15.39 4.51 -3.81
C ILE A 399 -14.25 3.87 -4.58
N LEU A 400 -14.49 3.43 -5.82
CA LEU A 400 -13.45 2.90 -6.69
C LEU A 400 -12.88 4.03 -7.54
N ALA A 401 -11.65 4.44 -7.23
CA ALA A 401 -10.92 5.48 -7.94
C ALA A 401 -10.17 4.91 -9.15
N GLY A 402 -10.10 5.68 -10.24
CA GLY A 402 -9.32 5.33 -11.42
C GLY A 402 -9.89 4.18 -12.25
N ALA A 403 -11.20 3.89 -12.15
CA ALA A 403 -11.83 2.77 -12.86
C ALA A 403 -11.71 2.86 -14.40
N GLY A 404 -11.62 4.07 -14.95
CA GLY A 404 -11.46 4.31 -16.41
C GLY A 404 -10.00 4.25 -16.90
N ARG A 405 -9.03 4.03 -16.04
CA ARG A 405 -7.62 3.98 -16.45
C ARG A 405 -7.32 2.66 -17.16
N THR A 406 -6.63 2.77 -18.29
CA THR A 406 -6.22 1.59 -19.07
C THR A 406 -5.35 0.67 -18.21
N ILE A 407 -5.72 -0.60 -18.19
CA ILE A 407 -4.90 -1.67 -17.61
C ILE A 407 -3.73 -1.90 -18.57
N ARG A 408 -2.60 -1.25 -18.33
CA ARG A 408 -1.38 -1.60 -19.03
C ARG A 408 -0.84 -2.86 -18.36
N PHE A 409 -0.98 -3.99 -19.01
CA PHE A 409 -0.09 -5.11 -18.74
C PHE A 409 1.30 -4.59 -19.12
N ARG A 410 2.15 -4.34 -18.14
CA ARG A 410 3.56 -4.24 -18.42
C ARG A 410 3.97 -5.63 -18.89
N GLY A 411 3.98 -5.82 -20.22
CA GLY A 411 4.90 -6.76 -20.80
C GLY A 411 6.23 -6.43 -20.15
N SER A 412 6.91 -7.41 -19.60
CA SER A 412 8.19 -7.16 -18.99
C SER A 412 8.98 -6.38 -20.04
N GLY A 413 9.40 -5.15 -19.75
CA GLY A 413 10.31 -4.43 -20.63
C GLY A 413 11.68 -5.11 -20.63
N SER A 414 11.69 -6.40 -20.30
CA SER A 414 12.84 -7.28 -20.32
C SER A 414 13.15 -7.59 -21.77
N SER A 415 14.42 -7.57 -22.07
CA SER A 415 14.93 -8.05 -23.37
C SER A 415 14.64 -9.53 -23.60
N MET A 416 13.99 -10.22 -22.67
CA MET A 416 13.74 -11.66 -22.71
C MET A 416 12.40 -11.97 -22.08
N GLU A 417 11.54 -12.66 -22.82
CA GLU A 417 10.26 -13.20 -22.34
C GLU A 417 10.36 -14.71 -22.16
N MET A 418 9.73 -15.24 -21.10
CA MET A 418 9.76 -16.67 -20.81
C MET A 418 8.35 -17.20 -20.60
N HIS A 419 8.05 -18.35 -21.18
CA HIS A 419 6.79 -19.06 -21.00
C HIS A 419 7.06 -20.55 -20.82
N LYS A 420 6.31 -21.21 -19.94
CA LYS A 420 6.51 -22.63 -19.59
C LYS A 420 6.43 -23.57 -20.81
N ASP A 421 5.53 -23.28 -21.72
CA ASP A 421 5.26 -24.14 -22.90
C ASP A 421 5.93 -23.63 -24.17
N CYS A 422 6.16 -22.31 -24.30
CA CYS A 422 6.74 -21.69 -25.48
C CYS A 422 8.27 -21.50 -25.37
N GLY A 423 8.84 -21.62 -24.18
CA GLY A 423 10.26 -21.43 -23.96
C GLY A 423 10.67 -19.95 -23.80
N ILE A 424 11.82 -19.56 -24.39
CA ILE A 424 12.44 -18.25 -24.20
C ILE A 424 12.37 -17.44 -25.49
N GLY A 425 11.66 -16.33 -25.47
CA GLY A 425 11.60 -15.35 -26.55
C GLY A 425 12.64 -14.25 -26.39
N LEU A 426 13.59 -14.17 -27.31
CA LEU A 426 14.63 -13.13 -27.36
C LEU A 426 14.31 -12.11 -28.45
N PRO A 427 14.64 -10.81 -28.25
CA PRO A 427 14.50 -9.81 -29.30
C PRO A 427 15.54 -10.00 -30.40
N LEU A 428 15.19 -9.60 -31.59
CA LEU A 428 16.17 -9.42 -32.65
C LEU A 428 16.85 -8.05 -32.43
N VAL A 429 18.17 -8.07 -32.26
CA VAL A 429 18.95 -6.86 -31.98
C VAL A 429 19.96 -6.65 -33.09
N ASN A 430 19.91 -5.49 -33.75
CA ASN A 430 20.98 -5.04 -34.64
C ASN A 430 21.79 -3.96 -33.91
N ARG A 431 23.00 -4.33 -33.49
CA ARG A 431 23.89 -3.43 -32.73
C ARG A 431 24.56 -2.36 -33.61
N GLU A 432 24.69 -2.60 -34.89
CA GLU A 432 25.34 -1.67 -35.82
C GLU A 432 24.40 -0.50 -36.16
N GLU A 433 23.11 -0.80 -36.34
CA GLU A 433 22.09 0.18 -36.69
C GLU A 433 21.27 0.65 -35.45
N GLY A 434 21.56 0.13 -34.25
CA GLY A 434 20.98 0.57 -32.99
C GLY A 434 19.47 0.29 -32.81
N TRP A 435 18.92 -0.72 -33.50
CA TRP A 435 17.51 -1.07 -33.32
C TRP A 435 17.28 -2.47 -32.72
N HIS A 436 16.14 -2.65 -32.09
CA HIS A 436 15.65 -3.95 -31.63
C HIS A 436 14.19 -4.14 -32.06
N LYS A 437 13.85 -5.38 -32.38
CA LYS A 437 12.48 -5.78 -32.75
C LYS A 437 12.07 -7.02 -31.99
N LYS A 438 10.80 -7.07 -31.58
CA LYS A 438 10.23 -8.26 -30.96
C LYS A 438 10.15 -9.39 -31.99
N THR A 439 10.62 -10.56 -31.60
CA THR A 439 10.42 -11.78 -32.39
C THR A 439 8.98 -12.25 -32.32
N LEU A 440 8.58 -13.15 -33.24
CA LEU A 440 7.25 -13.76 -33.19
C LEU A 440 7.04 -14.47 -31.85
N LEU A 441 8.06 -15.17 -31.36
CA LEU A 441 7.99 -15.88 -30.07
C LEU A 441 7.74 -14.95 -28.90
N GLN A 442 8.38 -13.77 -28.86
CA GLN A 442 8.08 -12.78 -27.82
C GLN A 442 6.63 -12.29 -27.87
N ARG A 443 6.10 -12.08 -29.10
CA ARG A 443 4.70 -11.63 -29.26
C ARG A 443 3.68 -12.70 -28.88
N VAL A 444 4.03 -13.97 -29.03
CA VAL A 444 3.18 -15.11 -28.63
C VAL A 444 3.20 -15.29 -27.11
N ILE A 445 4.34 -15.01 -26.47
CA ILE A 445 4.49 -15.10 -25.01
C ILE A 445 3.80 -13.92 -24.28
N GLU A 446 3.80 -12.73 -24.88
CA GLU A 446 3.08 -11.55 -24.36
C GLU A 446 1.57 -11.72 -24.44
#